data_0b4f76badf35a8a482a270ec79dbb31c
#
_entry.id   0b4f76badf35a8a482a270ec79dbb31c
#
_cell.length_a   1.000
_cell.length_b   1.000
_cell.length_c   1.000
_cell.angle_alpha   90.00
_cell.angle_beta   90.00
_cell.angle_gamma   90.00
#
_symmetry.space_group_name_H-M   'P 1'
#
loop_
_entity.id
_entity.type
_entity.pdbx_description
1 polymer ?
#
loop_
_entity_poly.entity_id
_entity_poly.type
_entity_poly.pdbx_seq_one_letter_code
_entity_poly.pdbx_strand_id
1 'polypeptide(L)'
;MTNKLRKILFSAAVFGLLIPTSQATLAAEIPLDRVAAVVNDGIIMQSELAQRTAIVKEQLTARNTKLPPEHILHKQVLNRLIIDSIQKQLAARQGIRVTEGQLDAAIARIAAQNSLTLDQFRDALIAEGRDYNQAREQIRNEMLISNVQQSLVNRRIRVSEQELENFLNSASGQEQTSAEYLLGHILLATPSQASPEAIQKAEREANEVFKKLNSGADFAEMAVEFSDAPNALKGGDLGWRKVNELPEVLGNAIRKLSPGEFSKPVRSPSGFHILLAKDKRGGAVQLVPQRLVSHILLKPSEIRTSEQAKRQITQLYQRIQSGEEFATLAKEYSDDPASGSEGGSLGWTQDGQMVPEFEQVMNNTGIGQVSVPFESRFGWHILTVLDTRTEDLGAQMQENQARAAIRKRKYNEELTNWLREIRSQAYVDIKE
;
A
#
# COMPACT_ATOMS: atom_id res chain seq x y z
N MET A 1 -6.82 -26.09 13.59
CA MET A 1 -6.33 -26.18 14.96
C MET A 1 -7.22 -25.27 15.82
N THR A 2 -8.38 -25.68 16.16
CA THR A 2 -8.88 -26.34 17.38
C THR A 2 -8.38 -25.68 18.68
N ASN A 3 -9.19 -24.82 19.24
CA ASN A 3 -9.60 -24.80 20.64
C ASN A 3 -10.09 -23.41 21.05
N LYS A 4 -11.41 -23.26 21.11
CA LYS A 4 -12.13 -22.48 22.15
C LYS A 4 -13.63 -22.50 21.87
N LEU A 5 -14.20 -23.69 22.02
CA LEU A 5 -15.65 -23.88 22.18
C LEU A 5 -15.81 -24.94 23.26
N ARG A 6 -16.07 -24.53 24.51
CA ARG A 6 -16.71 -25.37 25.53
C ARG A 6 -17.08 -24.57 26.77
N LYS A 7 -18.33 -24.79 27.12
CA LYS A 7 -19.09 -24.48 28.37
C LYS A 7 -20.15 -23.39 28.12
N ILE A 8 -21.44 -23.60 28.36
CA ILE A 8 -22.08 -24.32 29.48
C ILE A 8 -23.49 -24.72 29.06
N LEU A 9 -23.84 -25.99 29.24
CA LEU A 9 -25.18 -26.48 29.45
C LEU A 9 -25.31 -26.86 30.91
N PHE A 10 -26.29 -26.33 31.62
CA PHE A 10 -26.87 -27.03 32.78
C PHE A 10 -28.36 -26.69 32.91
N SER A 11 -29.18 -27.70 32.69
CA SER A 11 -30.58 -27.76 33.01
C SER A 11 -30.81 -27.88 34.52
N ALA A 12 -31.83 -27.20 35.02
CA ALA A 12 -32.58 -27.67 36.19
C ALA A 12 -34.04 -27.19 36.09
N ALA A 13 -34.92 -28.12 35.87
CA ALA A 13 -36.34 -27.93 35.97
C ALA A 13 -36.78 -27.96 37.45
N VAL A 14 -37.50 -26.94 37.91
CA VAL A 14 -38.31 -27.02 39.13
C VAL A 14 -39.72 -26.51 38.84
N PHE A 15 -40.68 -27.43 39.03
CA PHE A 15 -42.13 -27.21 39.02
C PHE A 15 -42.54 -26.50 40.32
N GLY A 16 -43.31 -25.43 40.27
CA GLY A 16 -43.84 -24.80 41.50
C GLY A 16 -44.87 -23.72 41.24
N LEU A 17 -46.10 -24.07 41.46
CA LEU A 17 -47.30 -23.30 41.81
C LEU A 17 -47.55 -21.90 41.19
N LEU A 18 -48.55 -21.80 40.38
CA LEU A 18 -49.25 -20.60 39.96
C LEU A 18 -49.97 -19.90 41.11
N ILE A 19 -49.51 -18.72 41.50
CA ILE A 19 -50.26 -17.69 42.20
C ILE A 19 -50.40 -16.51 41.23
N PRO A 20 -51.58 -16.00 40.89
CA PRO A 20 -51.75 -14.81 40.06
C PRO A 20 -51.45 -13.57 40.92
N THR A 21 -50.21 -13.13 40.95
CA THR A 21 -49.88 -11.79 41.44
C THR A 21 -50.11 -10.84 40.27
N SER A 22 -51.05 -9.92 40.41
CA SER A 22 -51.20 -8.73 39.57
C SER A 22 -49.89 -7.95 39.59
N GLN A 23 -49.06 -8.16 38.58
CA GLN A 23 -47.89 -7.31 38.36
C GLN A 23 -48.41 -5.98 37.81
N ALA A 24 -48.44 -4.96 38.64
CA ALA A 24 -48.42 -3.60 38.18
C ALA A 24 -47.17 -3.46 37.30
N THR A 25 -47.37 -3.37 36.01
CA THR A 25 -46.34 -2.96 35.05
C THR A 25 -45.96 -1.54 35.42
N LEU A 26 -44.92 -1.39 36.27
CA LEU A 26 -44.20 -0.15 36.37
C LEU A 26 -43.65 0.10 34.94
N ALA A 27 -44.26 1.06 34.24
CA ALA A 27 -43.68 1.59 33.03
C ALA A 27 -42.26 2.00 33.40
N ALA A 28 -41.26 1.29 32.88
CA ALA A 28 -39.89 1.67 33.04
C ALA A 28 -39.78 3.06 32.40
N GLU A 29 -39.57 4.08 33.23
CA GLU A 29 -39.19 5.40 32.74
C GLU A 29 -37.96 5.21 31.92
N ILE A 30 -38.07 5.36 30.59
CA ILE A 30 -36.89 5.40 29.70
C ILE A 30 -36.19 6.71 30.06
N PRO A 31 -35.05 6.67 30.74
CA PRO A 31 -34.36 7.90 31.09
C PRO A 31 -34.03 8.65 29.81
N LEU A 32 -34.51 9.89 29.72
CA LEU A 32 -34.11 10.78 28.62
C LEU A 32 -32.59 10.87 28.59
N ASP A 33 -32.01 10.67 27.40
CA ASP A 33 -30.56 10.77 27.22
C ASP A 33 -30.11 12.21 27.55
N ARG A 34 -28.98 12.34 28.21
CA ARG A 34 -28.45 13.63 28.65
C ARG A 34 -27.36 14.10 27.69
N VAL A 35 -27.24 15.42 27.56
CA VAL A 35 -26.13 16.02 26.80
C VAL A 35 -24.85 15.91 27.60
N ALA A 36 -23.81 15.31 27.04
CA ALA A 36 -22.46 15.25 27.59
C ALA A 36 -21.65 16.50 27.23
N ALA A 37 -21.77 16.97 25.98
CA ALA A 37 -21.14 18.20 25.54
C ALA A 37 -21.90 18.84 24.38
N VAL A 38 -21.84 20.18 24.30
CA VAL A 38 -22.22 20.98 23.13
C VAL A 38 -20.95 21.36 22.39
N VAL A 39 -20.91 21.14 21.07
CA VAL A 39 -19.74 21.42 20.23
C VAL A 39 -20.20 22.21 19.01
N ASN A 40 -19.98 23.52 18.99
CA ASN A 40 -20.55 24.43 17.99
C ASN A 40 -22.07 24.22 17.83
N ASP A 41 -22.49 23.74 16.65
CA ASP A 41 -23.90 23.47 16.30
C ASP A 41 -24.31 22.00 16.59
N GLY A 42 -23.40 21.17 17.13
CA GLY A 42 -23.64 19.76 17.42
C GLY A 42 -23.67 19.45 18.91
N ILE A 43 -24.21 18.29 19.25
CA ILE A 43 -24.27 17.77 20.61
C ILE A 43 -23.65 16.37 20.67
N ILE A 44 -23.06 16.04 21.81
CA ILE A 44 -22.61 14.70 22.16
C ILE A 44 -23.48 14.23 23.32
N MET A 45 -24.12 13.06 23.16
CA MET A 45 -25.00 12.51 24.18
C MET A 45 -24.22 11.64 25.18
N GLN A 46 -24.75 11.49 26.38
CA GLN A 46 -24.17 10.60 27.41
C GLN A 46 -24.17 9.14 26.96
N SER A 47 -25.21 8.70 26.27
CA SER A 47 -25.26 7.35 25.69
C SER A 47 -24.15 7.11 24.66
N GLU A 48 -23.84 8.09 23.79
CA GLU A 48 -22.73 8.01 22.83
C GLU A 48 -21.39 7.91 23.55
N LEU A 49 -21.18 8.73 24.58
CA LEU A 49 -19.97 8.71 25.39
C LEU A 49 -19.79 7.36 26.13
N ALA A 50 -20.88 6.84 26.72
CA ALA A 50 -20.88 5.55 27.42
C ALA A 50 -20.56 4.41 26.47
N GLN A 51 -21.23 4.36 25.31
CA GLN A 51 -21.00 3.35 24.27
C GLN A 51 -19.54 3.39 23.79
N ARG A 52 -19.01 4.57 23.47
CA ARG A 52 -17.63 4.71 23.03
C ARG A 52 -16.63 4.34 24.09
N THR A 53 -16.91 4.67 25.34
CA THR A 53 -16.08 4.28 26.50
C THR A 53 -16.03 2.75 26.66
N ALA A 54 -17.18 2.07 26.50
CA ALA A 54 -17.23 0.61 26.56
C ALA A 54 -16.37 -0.05 25.47
N ILE A 55 -16.49 0.43 24.22
CA ILE A 55 -15.68 -0.05 23.10
C ILE A 55 -14.18 0.13 23.38
N VAL A 56 -13.77 1.31 23.89
CA VAL A 56 -12.35 1.57 24.22
C VAL A 56 -11.87 0.67 25.35
N LYS A 57 -12.67 0.45 26.39
CA LYS A 57 -12.36 -0.50 27.49
C LYS A 57 -12.12 -1.91 26.96
N GLU A 58 -13.00 -2.39 26.10
CA GLU A 58 -12.88 -3.72 25.46
C GLU A 58 -11.59 -3.83 24.62
N GLN A 59 -11.31 -2.84 23.78
CA GLN A 59 -10.10 -2.82 22.95
C GLN A 59 -8.80 -2.80 23.79
N LEU A 60 -8.75 -2.02 24.87
CA LEU A 60 -7.59 -2.00 25.77
C LEU A 60 -7.41 -3.34 26.50
N THR A 61 -8.50 -3.95 26.96
CA THR A 61 -8.50 -5.26 27.61
C THR A 61 -8.04 -6.36 26.65
N ALA A 62 -8.54 -6.36 25.41
CA ALA A 62 -8.13 -7.31 24.36
C ALA A 62 -6.63 -7.23 24.04
N ARG A 63 -6.02 -6.06 24.20
CA ARG A 63 -4.58 -5.82 24.02
C ARG A 63 -3.74 -6.03 25.28
N ASN A 64 -4.34 -6.55 26.37
CA ASN A 64 -3.70 -6.67 27.69
C ASN A 64 -3.12 -5.32 28.19
N THR A 65 -3.70 -4.19 27.82
CA THR A 65 -3.27 -2.87 28.26
C THR A 65 -4.00 -2.53 29.55
N LYS A 66 -3.24 -2.08 30.58
CA LYS A 66 -3.82 -1.66 31.86
C LYS A 66 -4.78 -0.49 31.64
N LEU A 67 -6.01 -0.63 32.11
CA LEU A 67 -7.01 0.43 32.06
C LEU A 67 -6.62 1.62 32.94
N PRO A 68 -6.72 2.85 32.43
CA PRO A 68 -6.57 4.04 33.26
C PRO A 68 -7.77 4.18 34.21
N PRO A 69 -7.67 5.03 35.26
CA PRO A 69 -8.81 5.38 36.10
C PRO A 69 -10.01 5.81 35.27
N GLU A 70 -11.23 5.46 35.70
CA GLU A 70 -12.43 5.63 34.90
C GLU A 70 -12.68 7.09 34.48
N HIS A 71 -12.50 8.04 35.40
CA HIS A 71 -12.65 9.47 35.13
C HIS A 71 -11.64 9.98 34.08
N ILE A 72 -10.44 9.41 34.05
CA ILE A 72 -9.42 9.75 33.02
C ILE A 72 -9.84 9.20 31.67
N LEU A 73 -10.28 7.94 31.64
CA LEU A 73 -10.76 7.31 30.39
C LEU A 73 -11.95 8.07 29.82
N HIS A 74 -12.93 8.39 30.67
CA HIS A 74 -14.11 9.17 30.29
C HIS A 74 -13.73 10.52 29.68
N LYS A 75 -12.85 11.26 30.33
CA LYS A 75 -12.35 12.55 29.84
C LYS A 75 -11.62 12.43 28.49
N GLN A 76 -10.79 11.37 28.32
CA GLN A 76 -10.07 11.14 27.06
C GLN A 76 -11.03 10.78 25.92
N VAL A 77 -12.04 9.92 26.18
CA VAL A 77 -13.05 9.55 25.19
C VAL A 77 -13.91 10.75 24.82
N LEU A 78 -14.36 11.55 25.78
CA LEU A 78 -15.13 12.77 25.52
C LEU A 78 -14.33 13.75 24.68
N ASN A 79 -13.08 14.01 24.99
CA ASN A 79 -12.22 14.88 24.19
C ASN A 79 -12.06 14.36 22.75
N ARG A 80 -11.96 13.05 22.57
CA ARG A 80 -11.91 12.45 21.24
C ARG A 80 -13.21 12.68 20.47
N LEU A 81 -14.37 12.44 21.09
CA LEU A 81 -15.68 12.68 20.48
C LEU A 81 -15.86 14.17 20.11
N ILE A 82 -15.40 15.10 20.94
CA ILE A 82 -15.42 16.53 20.64
C ILE A 82 -14.61 16.82 19.37
N ILE A 83 -13.37 16.33 19.29
CA ILE A 83 -12.51 16.52 18.12
C ILE A 83 -13.12 15.89 16.86
N ASP A 84 -13.68 14.68 16.98
CA ASP A 84 -14.33 13.99 15.88
C ASP A 84 -15.59 14.74 15.40
N SER A 85 -16.38 15.31 16.31
CA SER A 85 -17.53 16.19 16.00
C SER A 85 -17.09 17.43 15.22
N ILE A 86 -16.04 18.13 15.66
CA ILE A 86 -15.51 19.31 14.97
C ILE A 86 -15.07 18.93 13.54
N GLN A 87 -14.35 17.83 13.37
CA GLN A 87 -13.89 17.38 12.07
C GLN A 87 -15.05 17.01 11.12
N LYS A 88 -16.11 16.34 11.64
CA LYS A 88 -17.31 16.06 10.84
C LYS A 88 -18.02 17.32 10.39
N GLN A 89 -18.11 18.34 11.26
CA GLN A 89 -18.66 19.64 10.89
C GLN A 89 -17.80 20.37 9.85
N LEU A 90 -16.47 20.28 9.96
CA LEU A 90 -15.55 20.80 8.93
C LEU A 90 -15.73 20.08 7.59
N ALA A 91 -15.92 18.75 7.59
CA ALA A 91 -16.24 17.98 6.39
C ALA A 91 -17.47 18.54 5.69
N ALA A 92 -18.57 18.73 6.45
CA ALA A 92 -19.82 19.25 5.91
C ALA A 92 -19.64 20.66 5.31
N ARG A 93 -18.93 21.58 6.00
CA ARG A 93 -18.64 22.93 5.51
C ARG A 93 -17.77 22.96 4.26
N GLN A 94 -16.84 22.01 4.12
CA GLN A 94 -15.91 21.92 2.98
C GLN A 94 -16.45 21.05 1.83
N GLY A 95 -17.66 20.48 1.95
CA GLY A 95 -18.23 19.57 0.96
C GLY A 95 -17.51 18.24 0.84
N ILE A 96 -16.69 17.86 1.83
CA ILE A 96 -15.99 16.57 1.84
C ILE A 96 -16.99 15.47 2.22
N ARG A 97 -17.09 14.46 1.37
CA ARG A 97 -18.06 13.36 1.54
C ARG A 97 -17.39 12.03 1.25
N VAL A 98 -17.98 10.97 1.76
CA VAL A 98 -17.67 9.57 1.43
C VAL A 98 -18.82 9.03 0.63
N THR A 99 -18.58 8.62 -0.61
CA THR A 99 -19.61 8.02 -1.47
C THR A 99 -19.85 6.55 -1.07
N GLU A 100 -21.04 6.01 -1.41
CA GLU A 100 -21.36 4.60 -1.13
C GLU A 100 -20.34 3.66 -1.75
N GLY A 101 -19.94 3.89 -3.00
CA GLY A 101 -18.92 3.07 -3.66
C GLY A 101 -17.54 3.10 -2.98
N GLN A 102 -17.13 4.25 -2.42
CA GLN A 102 -15.92 4.33 -1.63
C GLN A 102 -16.01 3.54 -0.31
N LEU A 103 -17.15 3.62 0.35
CA LEU A 103 -17.43 2.89 1.58
C LEU A 103 -17.46 1.38 1.33
N ASP A 104 -18.17 0.94 0.30
CA ASP A 104 -18.25 -0.48 -0.08
C ASP A 104 -16.84 -1.05 -0.41
N ALA A 105 -16.07 -0.32 -1.17
CA ALA A 105 -14.69 -0.70 -1.46
C ALA A 105 -13.78 -0.74 -0.20
N ALA A 106 -14.02 0.14 0.77
CA ALA A 106 -13.29 0.12 2.04
C ALA A 106 -13.66 -1.10 2.88
N ILE A 107 -14.96 -1.40 3.00
CA ILE A 107 -15.46 -2.56 3.74
C ILE A 107 -14.97 -3.87 3.09
N ALA A 108 -15.02 -3.97 1.76
CA ALA A 108 -14.49 -5.13 1.04
C ALA A 108 -12.99 -5.35 1.30
N ARG A 109 -12.19 -4.27 1.36
CA ARG A 109 -10.77 -4.37 1.74
C ARG A 109 -10.56 -4.84 3.18
N ILE A 110 -11.37 -4.35 4.13
CA ILE A 110 -11.31 -4.79 5.54
C ILE A 110 -11.66 -6.28 5.62
N ALA A 111 -12.71 -6.73 4.92
CA ALA A 111 -13.08 -8.15 4.85
C ALA A 111 -11.92 -8.98 4.28
N ALA A 112 -11.35 -8.58 3.15
CA ALA A 112 -10.23 -9.28 2.51
C ALA A 112 -8.97 -9.35 3.39
N GLN A 113 -8.65 -8.29 4.15
CA GLN A 113 -7.54 -8.30 5.12
C GLN A 113 -7.74 -9.33 6.24
N ASN A 114 -8.99 -9.68 6.53
CA ASN A 114 -9.34 -10.74 7.48
C ASN A 114 -9.61 -12.09 6.79
N SER A 115 -9.29 -12.21 5.50
CA SER A 115 -9.53 -13.41 4.68
C SER A 115 -11.01 -13.81 4.60
N LEU A 116 -11.90 -12.82 4.60
CA LEU A 116 -13.36 -12.98 4.55
C LEU A 116 -13.91 -12.37 3.25
N THR A 117 -15.01 -12.94 2.75
CA THR A 117 -15.88 -12.25 1.79
C THR A 117 -16.71 -11.17 2.51
N LEU A 118 -17.37 -10.28 1.77
CA LEU A 118 -18.23 -9.25 2.34
C LEU A 118 -19.38 -9.85 3.15
N ASP A 119 -20.01 -10.92 2.65
CA ASP A 119 -21.10 -11.62 3.35
C ASP A 119 -20.60 -12.29 4.63
N GLN A 120 -19.44 -12.97 4.57
CA GLN A 120 -18.84 -13.58 5.75
C GLN A 120 -18.45 -12.53 6.80
N PHE A 121 -18.00 -11.36 6.38
CA PHE A 121 -17.70 -10.25 7.29
C PHE A 121 -18.96 -9.73 7.99
N ARG A 122 -20.06 -9.56 7.24
CA ARG A 122 -21.35 -9.18 7.81
C ARG A 122 -21.85 -10.22 8.82
N ASP A 123 -21.81 -11.50 8.45
CA ASP A 123 -22.27 -12.59 9.31
C ASP A 123 -21.42 -12.72 10.58
N ALA A 124 -20.10 -12.48 10.48
CA ALA A 124 -19.21 -12.47 11.65
C ALA A 124 -19.57 -11.33 12.62
N LEU A 125 -19.87 -10.12 12.12
CA LEU A 125 -20.32 -9.01 12.97
C LEU A 125 -21.62 -9.35 13.70
N ILE A 126 -22.61 -9.94 12.99
CA ILE A 126 -23.89 -10.36 13.57
C ILE A 126 -23.66 -11.44 14.64
N ALA A 127 -22.79 -12.41 14.37
CA ALA A 127 -22.44 -13.47 15.35
C ALA A 127 -21.78 -12.91 16.62
N GLU A 128 -21.05 -11.78 16.51
CA GLU A 128 -20.49 -11.04 17.64
C GLU A 128 -21.51 -10.12 18.34
N GLY A 129 -22.78 -10.13 17.89
CA GLY A 129 -23.83 -9.26 18.45
C GLY A 129 -23.70 -7.79 18.03
N ARG A 130 -22.96 -7.50 16.95
CA ARG A 130 -22.73 -6.16 16.41
C ARG A 130 -23.69 -5.89 15.24
N ASP A 131 -24.26 -4.70 15.20
CA ASP A 131 -25.07 -4.26 14.08
C ASP A 131 -24.21 -3.86 12.87
N TYR A 132 -24.47 -4.45 11.72
CA TYR A 132 -23.72 -4.17 10.50
C TYR A 132 -23.83 -2.73 10.02
N ASN A 133 -25.03 -2.10 10.17
CA ASN A 133 -25.23 -0.74 9.73
C ASN A 133 -24.47 0.24 10.65
N GLN A 134 -24.45 -0.03 11.95
CA GLN A 134 -23.62 0.76 12.89
C GLN A 134 -22.13 0.64 12.58
N ALA A 135 -21.63 -0.55 12.28
CA ALA A 135 -20.25 -0.76 11.87
C ALA A 135 -19.95 -0.02 10.56
N ARG A 136 -20.86 -0.07 9.59
CA ARG A 136 -20.76 0.65 8.32
C ARG A 136 -20.67 2.17 8.53
N GLU A 137 -21.53 2.73 9.37
CA GLU A 137 -21.50 4.16 9.70
C GLU A 137 -20.25 4.57 10.48
N GLN A 138 -19.73 3.70 11.34
CA GLN A 138 -18.46 3.93 12.00
C GLN A 138 -17.32 4.04 10.98
N ILE A 139 -17.23 3.09 10.04
CA ILE A 139 -16.23 3.11 8.96
C ILE A 139 -16.38 4.38 8.11
N ARG A 140 -17.60 4.77 7.75
CA ARG A 140 -17.89 6.02 7.03
C ARG A 140 -17.34 7.24 7.76
N ASN A 141 -17.60 7.34 9.07
CA ASN A 141 -17.12 8.45 9.90
C ASN A 141 -15.58 8.47 9.99
N GLU A 142 -14.93 7.32 10.15
CA GLU A 142 -13.47 7.22 10.17
C GLU A 142 -12.86 7.64 8.82
N MET A 143 -13.44 7.21 7.70
CA MET A 143 -13.04 7.64 6.37
C MET A 143 -13.23 9.15 6.17
N LEU A 144 -14.37 9.69 6.61
CA LEU A 144 -14.66 11.11 6.52
C LEU A 144 -13.63 11.95 7.27
N ILE A 145 -13.33 11.58 8.52
CA ILE A 145 -12.31 12.23 9.34
C ILE A 145 -10.94 12.14 8.67
N SER A 146 -10.56 10.95 8.16
CA SER A 146 -9.31 10.77 7.42
C SER A 146 -9.22 11.67 6.19
N ASN A 147 -10.30 11.77 5.40
CA ASN A 147 -10.36 12.62 4.22
C ASN A 147 -10.21 14.11 4.57
N VAL A 148 -10.86 14.57 5.66
CA VAL A 148 -10.71 15.94 6.16
C VAL A 148 -9.27 16.21 6.58
N GLN A 149 -8.67 15.32 7.38
CA GLN A 149 -7.29 15.46 7.81
C GLN A 149 -6.34 15.52 6.62
N GLN A 150 -6.48 14.57 5.68
CA GLN A 150 -5.64 14.53 4.49
C GLN A 150 -5.80 15.81 3.64
N SER A 151 -7.04 16.25 3.41
CA SER A 151 -7.30 17.44 2.59
C SER A 151 -6.76 18.71 3.23
N LEU A 152 -7.04 18.95 4.51
CA LEU A 152 -6.74 20.21 5.16
C LEU A 152 -5.30 20.29 5.67
N VAL A 153 -4.76 19.21 6.20
CA VAL A 153 -3.38 19.17 6.71
C VAL A 153 -2.37 19.14 5.57
N ASN A 154 -2.60 18.32 4.52
CA ASN A 154 -1.65 18.27 3.40
C ASN A 154 -1.50 19.61 2.67
N ARG A 155 -2.55 20.45 2.63
CA ARG A 155 -2.47 21.78 2.01
C ARG A 155 -1.53 22.73 2.76
N ARG A 156 -1.28 22.49 4.04
CA ARG A 156 -0.41 23.29 4.90
C ARG A 156 1.06 22.90 4.81
N ILE A 157 1.32 21.65 4.33
CA ILE A 157 2.67 21.11 4.27
C ILE A 157 3.40 21.62 3.03
N ARG A 158 4.51 22.30 3.25
CA ARG A 158 5.47 22.67 2.22
C ARG A 158 6.82 22.05 2.54
N VAL A 159 7.48 21.55 1.52
CA VAL A 159 8.88 21.06 1.61
C VAL A 159 9.72 22.00 0.74
N SER A 160 10.61 22.75 1.37
CA SER A 160 11.54 23.63 0.66
C SER A 160 12.73 22.83 0.09
N GLU A 161 13.41 23.39 -0.92
CA GLU A 161 14.61 22.78 -1.49
C GLU A 161 15.73 22.66 -0.44
N GLN A 162 15.85 23.65 0.45
CA GLN A 162 16.84 23.61 1.53
C GLN A 162 16.56 22.47 2.53
N GLU A 163 15.28 22.20 2.85
CA GLU A 163 14.92 21.07 3.71
C GLU A 163 15.20 19.73 3.02
N LEU A 164 14.96 19.66 1.71
CA LEU A 164 15.26 18.48 0.91
C LEU A 164 16.77 18.20 0.90
N GLU A 165 17.58 19.20 0.59
CA GLU A 165 19.03 19.09 0.57
C GLU A 165 19.61 18.70 1.94
N ASN A 166 19.14 19.36 3.01
CA ASN A 166 19.56 19.04 4.37
C ASN A 166 19.17 17.60 4.76
N PHE A 167 18.00 17.14 4.33
CA PHE A 167 17.56 15.78 4.59
C PHE A 167 18.42 14.75 3.83
N LEU A 168 18.63 14.96 2.53
CA LEU A 168 19.47 14.08 1.70
C LEU A 168 20.89 13.95 2.25
N ASN A 169 21.45 15.03 2.80
CA ASN A 169 22.79 15.05 3.40
C ASN A 169 22.84 14.50 4.82
N SER A 170 21.69 14.29 5.48
CA SER A 170 21.63 13.73 6.83
C SER A 170 21.81 12.20 6.82
N ALA A 171 22.32 11.64 7.93
CA ALA A 171 22.43 10.18 8.08
C ALA A 171 21.08 9.46 7.89
N SER A 172 20.00 10.03 8.45
CA SER A 172 18.64 9.49 8.29
C SER A 172 18.14 9.56 6.85
N GLY A 173 18.44 10.63 6.14
CA GLY A 173 18.10 10.79 4.72
C GLY A 173 18.85 9.79 3.85
N GLN A 174 20.15 9.67 4.05
CA GLN A 174 20.97 8.70 3.35
C GLN A 174 20.50 7.26 3.60
N GLU A 175 20.11 6.94 4.83
CA GLU A 175 19.55 5.63 5.16
C GLU A 175 18.20 5.37 4.47
N GLN A 176 17.29 6.36 4.46
CA GLN A 176 15.94 6.21 3.90
C GLN A 176 15.92 6.20 2.37
N THR A 177 16.90 6.87 1.72
CA THR A 177 17.01 6.97 0.26
C THR A 177 18.07 6.03 -0.32
N SER A 178 18.69 5.17 0.51
CA SER A 178 19.65 4.17 0.03
C SER A 178 19.01 3.14 -0.87
N ALA A 179 19.82 2.57 -1.79
CA ALA A 179 19.34 1.49 -2.63
C ALA A 179 18.94 0.25 -1.82
N GLU A 180 17.85 -0.36 -2.24
CA GLU A 180 17.42 -1.68 -1.80
C GLU A 180 17.66 -2.68 -2.94
N TYR A 181 18.15 -3.86 -2.59
CA TYR A 181 18.38 -4.95 -3.54
C TYR A 181 17.50 -6.14 -3.19
N LEU A 182 16.91 -6.75 -4.20
CA LEU A 182 16.32 -8.08 -4.09
C LEU A 182 17.44 -9.09 -4.21
N LEU A 183 17.75 -9.79 -3.11
CA LEU A 183 18.99 -10.55 -2.99
C LEU A 183 18.77 -12.06 -3.03
N GLY A 184 19.65 -12.74 -3.79
CA GLY A 184 19.99 -14.13 -3.59
C GLY A 184 21.30 -14.27 -2.81
N HIS A 185 21.44 -15.32 -2.01
CA HIS A 185 22.60 -15.54 -1.16
C HIS A 185 22.97 -17.02 -1.07
N ILE A 186 24.21 -17.33 -1.34
CA ILE A 186 24.83 -18.64 -1.09
C ILE A 186 25.93 -18.45 -0.06
N LEU A 187 25.95 -19.26 0.98
CA LEU A 187 26.97 -19.30 2.02
C LEU A 187 27.67 -20.65 2.03
N LEU A 188 28.96 -20.67 1.87
CA LEU A 188 29.84 -21.81 2.18
C LEU A 188 30.43 -21.54 3.57
N ALA A 189 29.83 -22.13 4.61
CA ALA A 189 30.15 -21.79 5.98
C ALA A 189 31.54 -22.34 6.42
N THR A 190 32.22 -21.54 7.25
CA THR A 190 33.42 -22.00 7.95
C THR A 190 33.19 -21.88 9.47
N PRO A 191 33.60 -22.88 10.26
CA PRO A 191 33.57 -22.77 11.72
C PRO A 191 34.35 -21.53 12.20
N SER A 192 33.96 -20.95 13.34
CA SER A 192 34.61 -19.76 13.90
C SER A 192 36.10 -19.96 14.25
N GLN A 193 36.53 -21.21 14.41
CA GLN A 193 37.92 -21.61 14.63
C GLN A 193 38.38 -22.61 13.57
N ALA A 194 38.06 -22.33 12.30
CA ALA A 194 38.42 -23.18 11.18
C ALA A 194 39.96 -23.24 10.99
N SER A 195 40.47 -24.46 10.72
CA SER A 195 41.86 -24.61 10.29
C SER A 195 42.11 -23.96 8.94
N PRO A 196 43.35 -23.60 8.62
CA PRO A 196 43.69 -23.09 7.27
C PRO A 196 43.21 -23.98 6.14
N GLU A 197 43.26 -25.32 6.34
CA GLU A 197 42.82 -26.32 5.35
C GLU A 197 41.32 -26.29 5.16
N ALA A 198 40.52 -26.10 6.25
CA ALA A 198 39.06 -25.98 6.17
C ALA A 198 38.65 -24.68 5.44
N ILE A 199 39.35 -23.59 5.71
CA ILE A 199 39.12 -22.32 4.99
C ILE A 199 39.42 -22.46 3.50
N GLN A 200 40.55 -23.06 3.15
CA GLN A 200 40.91 -23.34 1.74
C GLN A 200 39.92 -24.26 1.04
N LYS A 201 39.36 -25.23 1.76
CA LYS A 201 38.32 -26.13 1.22
C LYS A 201 37.06 -25.30 0.88
N ALA A 202 36.53 -24.52 1.80
CA ALA A 202 35.36 -23.70 1.56
C ALA A 202 35.60 -22.65 0.43
N GLU A 203 36.81 -22.10 0.33
CA GLU A 203 37.19 -21.20 -0.76
C GLU A 203 37.16 -21.90 -2.14
N ARG A 204 37.70 -23.12 -2.21
CA ARG A 204 37.64 -23.90 -3.46
C ARG A 204 36.20 -24.20 -3.85
N GLU A 205 35.37 -24.67 -2.91
CA GLU A 205 33.95 -24.91 -3.13
C GLU A 205 33.21 -23.67 -3.60
N ALA A 206 33.45 -22.50 -2.97
CA ALA A 206 32.85 -21.24 -3.38
C ALA A 206 33.27 -20.85 -4.81
N ASN A 207 34.55 -21.05 -5.16
CA ASN A 207 35.05 -20.80 -6.51
C ASN A 207 34.49 -21.79 -7.55
N GLU A 208 34.20 -23.01 -7.18
CA GLU A 208 33.54 -23.99 -8.05
C GLU A 208 32.09 -23.60 -8.30
N VAL A 209 31.33 -23.22 -7.26
CA VAL A 209 29.96 -22.67 -7.40
C VAL A 209 29.97 -21.44 -8.31
N PHE A 210 30.88 -20.48 -8.07
CA PHE A 210 31.03 -19.28 -8.90
C PHE A 210 31.31 -19.63 -10.38
N LYS A 211 32.16 -20.63 -10.66
CA LYS A 211 32.41 -21.10 -12.03
C LYS A 211 31.16 -21.69 -12.67
N LYS A 212 30.41 -22.55 -11.94
CA LYS A 212 29.15 -23.13 -12.42
C LYS A 212 28.14 -22.04 -12.78
N LEU A 213 27.98 -21.00 -11.91
CA LEU A 213 27.11 -19.86 -12.16
C LEU A 213 27.54 -19.09 -13.42
N ASN A 214 28.84 -18.83 -13.61
CA ASN A 214 29.35 -18.21 -14.83
C ASN A 214 29.14 -19.05 -16.08
N SER A 215 28.95 -20.39 -15.93
CA SER A 215 28.66 -21.29 -17.03
C SER A 215 27.15 -21.45 -17.28
N GLY A 216 26.31 -20.65 -16.60
CA GLY A 216 24.86 -20.61 -16.81
C GLY A 216 24.04 -21.49 -15.87
N ALA A 217 24.64 -22.04 -14.79
CA ALA A 217 23.85 -22.77 -13.78
C ALA A 217 22.87 -21.81 -13.07
N ASP A 218 21.69 -22.34 -12.72
CA ASP A 218 20.67 -21.57 -11.98
C ASP A 218 21.13 -21.27 -10.54
N PHE A 219 20.97 -20.02 -10.11
CA PHE A 219 21.42 -19.59 -8.79
C PHE A 219 20.64 -20.27 -7.66
N ALA A 220 19.34 -20.48 -7.85
CA ALA A 220 18.51 -21.09 -6.81
C ALA A 220 18.84 -22.57 -6.64
N GLU A 221 19.12 -23.27 -7.74
CA GLU A 221 19.61 -24.67 -7.69
C GLU A 221 20.96 -24.77 -6.98
N MET A 222 21.88 -23.88 -7.30
CA MET A 222 23.19 -23.83 -6.63
C MET A 222 23.05 -23.48 -5.13
N ALA A 223 22.10 -22.63 -4.78
CA ALA A 223 21.83 -22.33 -3.38
C ALA A 223 21.28 -23.55 -2.63
N VAL A 224 20.37 -24.31 -3.22
CA VAL A 224 19.83 -25.54 -2.62
C VAL A 224 20.91 -26.61 -2.46
N GLU A 225 21.80 -26.73 -3.46
CA GLU A 225 22.83 -27.79 -3.47
C GLU A 225 24.02 -27.50 -2.55
N PHE A 226 24.46 -26.25 -2.48
CA PHE A 226 25.75 -25.90 -1.86
C PHE A 226 25.65 -24.95 -0.65
N SER A 227 24.52 -24.27 -0.43
CA SER A 227 24.47 -23.25 0.60
C SER A 227 24.18 -23.81 1.98
N ASP A 228 25.02 -23.41 2.94
CA ASP A 228 24.81 -23.65 4.38
C ASP A 228 23.90 -22.60 5.03
N ALA A 229 23.37 -21.62 4.28
CA ALA A 229 22.53 -20.57 4.82
C ALA A 229 21.11 -21.09 5.15
N PRO A 230 20.44 -20.53 6.17
CA PRO A 230 19.08 -20.95 6.55
C PRO A 230 18.03 -20.83 5.42
N ASN A 231 18.29 -19.97 4.44
CA ASN A 231 17.46 -19.75 3.26
C ASN A 231 17.84 -20.62 2.04
N ALA A 232 18.79 -21.56 2.17
CA ALA A 232 19.26 -22.45 1.11
C ALA A 232 18.10 -23.14 0.38
N LEU A 233 17.19 -23.80 1.13
CA LEU A 233 16.02 -24.52 0.59
C LEU A 233 14.96 -23.60 -0.05
N LYS A 234 15.09 -22.27 0.08
CA LYS A 234 14.30 -21.28 -0.62
C LYS A 234 15.04 -20.69 -1.83
N GLY A 235 16.01 -21.42 -2.37
CA GLY A 235 16.85 -20.94 -3.48
C GLY A 235 17.74 -19.76 -3.10
N GLY A 236 18.13 -19.66 -1.84
CA GLY A 236 18.97 -18.56 -1.33
C GLY A 236 18.27 -17.21 -1.23
N ASP A 237 16.94 -17.13 -1.32
CA ASP A 237 16.22 -15.85 -1.32
C ASP A 237 16.30 -15.14 0.04
N LEU A 238 16.78 -13.88 0.03
CA LEU A 238 16.82 -12.98 1.19
C LEU A 238 15.72 -11.90 1.14
N GLY A 239 14.99 -11.80 0.02
CA GLY A 239 14.06 -10.71 -0.22
C GLY A 239 14.76 -9.35 -0.39
N TRP A 240 13.96 -8.26 -0.34
CA TRP A 240 14.47 -6.90 -0.40
C TRP A 240 15.27 -6.53 0.85
N ARG A 241 16.50 -6.04 0.66
CA ARG A 241 17.40 -5.59 1.73
C ARG A 241 18.05 -4.26 1.36
N LYS A 242 18.13 -3.36 2.32
CA LYS A 242 18.98 -2.16 2.20
C LYS A 242 20.43 -2.55 2.33
N VAL A 243 21.30 -1.86 1.61
CA VAL A 243 22.74 -2.15 1.63
C VAL A 243 23.33 -2.01 3.03
N ASN A 244 22.84 -1.05 3.81
CA ASN A 244 23.30 -0.79 5.19
C ASN A 244 22.79 -1.83 6.23
N GLU A 245 21.83 -2.68 5.87
CA GLU A 245 21.39 -3.82 6.71
C GLU A 245 22.32 -5.04 6.57
N LEU A 246 23.21 -5.02 5.57
CA LEU A 246 24.17 -6.08 5.32
C LEU A 246 25.48 -5.81 6.05
N PRO A 247 26.22 -6.87 6.45
CA PRO A 247 27.61 -6.71 6.85
C PRO A 247 28.40 -5.92 5.80
N GLU A 248 29.29 -5.03 6.24
CA GLU A 248 30.00 -4.08 5.37
C GLU A 248 30.65 -4.73 4.14
N VAL A 249 31.30 -5.88 4.34
CA VAL A 249 31.97 -6.61 3.25
C VAL A 249 30.97 -7.07 2.17
N LEU A 250 29.77 -7.49 2.57
CA LEU A 250 28.69 -7.90 1.66
C LEU A 250 28.03 -6.68 1.00
N GLY A 251 27.80 -5.62 1.78
CA GLY A 251 27.28 -4.35 1.27
C GLY A 251 28.19 -3.75 0.21
N ASN A 252 29.52 -3.82 0.39
CA ASN A 252 30.50 -3.34 -0.57
C ASN A 252 30.54 -4.20 -1.85
N ALA A 253 30.25 -5.49 -1.75
CA ALA A 253 30.16 -6.36 -2.91
C ALA A 253 28.89 -6.08 -3.73
N ILE A 254 27.72 -5.96 -3.06
CA ILE A 254 26.45 -5.77 -3.74
C ILE A 254 26.32 -4.42 -4.46
N ARG A 255 26.92 -3.34 -3.92
CA ARG A 255 26.92 -2.02 -4.57
C ARG A 255 27.52 -2.02 -5.98
N LYS A 256 28.36 -3.00 -6.29
CA LYS A 256 29.06 -3.12 -7.58
C LYS A 256 28.28 -3.96 -8.59
N LEU A 257 27.16 -4.55 -8.20
CA LEU A 257 26.38 -5.43 -9.05
C LEU A 257 25.21 -4.69 -9.68
N SER A 258 24.99 -4.98 -10.96
CA SER A 258 23.75 -4.64 -11.67
C SER A 258 22.69 -5.74 -11.45
N PRO A 259 21.41 -5.45 -11.66
CA PRO A 259 20.39 -6.50 -11.67
C PRO A 259 20.74 -7.64 -12.62
N GLY A 260 20.61 -8.87 -12.14
CA GLY A 260 20.99 -10.10 -12.84
C GLY A 260 22.44 -10.54 -12.59
N GLU A 261 23.31 -9.71 -12.02
CA GLU A 261 24.69 -10.08 -11.74
C GLU A 261 24.88 -10.70 -10.35
N PHE A 262 25.88 -11.57 -10.23
CA PHE A 262 26.30 -12.17 -8.96
C PHE A 262 27.75 -11.84 -8.63
N SER A 263 28.05 -11.78 -7.34
CA SER A 263 29.38 -11.44 -6.85
C SER A 263 30.37 -12.60 -7.02
N LYS A 264 31.66 -12.27 -7.09
CA LYS A 264 32.71 -13.23 -6.75
C LYS A 264 32.53 -13.67 -5.29
N PRO A 265 33.10 -14.83 -4.90
CA PRO A 265 33.12 -15.25 -3.50
C PRO A 265 33.70 -14.16 -2.59
N VAL A 266 32.92 -13.74 -1.58
CA VAL A 266 33.28 -12.69 -0.60
C VAL A 266 33.50 -13.36 0.75
N ARG A 267 34.68 -13.21 1.31
CA ARG A 267 35.03 -13.78 2.62
C ARG A 267 34.47 -12.95 3.78
N SER A 268 33.88 -13.63 4.75
CA SER A 268 33.49 -13.07 6.05
C SER A 268 33.95 -14.02 7.19
N PRO A 269 33.75 -13.64 8.45
CA PRO A 269 33.96 -14.55 9.60
C PRO A 269 33.09 -15.81 9.56
N SER A 270 31.96 -15.79 8.86
CA SER A 270 31.03 -16.92 8.74
C SER A 270 31.37 -17.87 7.59
N GLY A 271 32.26 -17.48 6.70
CA GLY A 271 32.63 -18.27 5.51
C GLY A 271 32.72 -17.44 4.23
N PHE A 272 32.45 -18.08 3.10
CA PHE A 272 32.44 -17.45 1.78
C PHE A 272 31.02 -17.26 1.30
N HIS A 273 30.71 -16.08 0.79
CA HIS A 273 29.40 -15.68 0.33
C HIS A 273 29.42 -15.38 -1.16
N ILE A 274 28.38 -15.82 -1.89
CA ILE A 274 28.10 -15.37 -3.24
C ILE A 274 26.72 -14.69 -3.18
N LEU A 275 26.65 -13.43 -3.64
CA LEU A 275 25.43 -12.64 -3.65
C LEU A 275 24.94 -12.50 -5.09
N LEU A 276 23.65 -12.61 -5.31
CA LEU A 276 22.98 -12.27 -6.57
C LEU A 276 22.14 -11.02 -6.35
N ALA A 277 22.34 -10.00 -7.15
CA ALA A 277 21.41 -8.87 -7.26
C ALA A 277 20.31 -9.26 -8.25
N LYS A 278 19.19 -9.81 -7.76
CA LYS A 278 18.05 -10.17 -8.62
C LYS A 278 17.40 -8.93 -9.21
N ASP A 279 17.29 -7.86 -8.39
CA ASP A 279 16.72 -6.58 -8.77
C ASP A 279 17.26 -5.48 -7.84
N LYS A 280 17.08 -4.21 -8.24
CA LYS A 280 17.51 -3.03 -7.48
C LYS A 280 16.46 -1.94 -7.57
N ARG A 281 16.18 -1.26 -6.45
CA ARG A 281 15.31 -0.09 -6.41
C ARG A 281 15.89 0.99 -5.50
N GLY A 282 15.60 2.25 -5.84
CA GLY A 282 16.15 3.41 -5.11
C GLY A 282 17.66 3.60 -5.32
N GLY A 283 18.23 4.55 -4.58
CA GLY A 283 19.64 4.95 -4.69
C GLY A 283 19.90 6.03 -5.72
N ALA A 284 21.16 6.50 -5.79
CA ALA A 284 21.54 7.65 -6.59
C ALA A 284 21.63 7.38 -8.12
N VAL A 285 21.70 6.11 -8.53
CA VAL A 285 21.72 5.70 -9.95
C VAL A 285 20.68 4.63 -10.15
N GLN A 286 19.71 4.91 -11.01
CA GLN A 286 18.69 3.95 -11.41
C GLN A 286 18.40 4.13 -12.90
N LEU A 287 18.97 3.27 -13.70
CA LEU A 287 18.77 3.23 -15.14
C LEU A 287 17.42 2.62 -15.46
N VAL A 288 16.53 3.40 -16.07
CA VAL A 288 15.18 2.99 -16.42
C VAL A 288 15.04 3.02 -17.93
N PRO A 289 14.71 1.88 -18.57
CA PRO A 289 14.38 1.87 -19.99
C PRO A 289 13.06 2.61 -20.20
N GLN A 290 13.05 3.49 -21.19
CA GLN A 290 11.87 4.25 -21.59
C GLN A 290 11.62 4.08 -23.10
N ARG A 291 10.35 4.14 -23.48
CA ARG A 291 9.90 4.09 -24.87
C ARG A 291 9.09 5.34 -25.21
N LEU A 292 9.38 5.95 -26.34
CA LEU A 292 8.57 7.03 -26.87
C LEU A 292 7.41 6.40 -27.64
N VAL A 293 6.19 6.55 -27.15
CA VAL A 293 5.02 5.82 -27.63
C VAL A 293 3.94 6.78 -28.09
N SER A 294 3.28 6.43 -29.20
CA SER A 294 2.01 7.00 -29.59
C SER A 294 0.96 5.92 -29.73
N HIS A 295 -0.31 6.25 -29.44
CA HIS A 295 -1.41 5.30 -29.56
C HIS A 295 -2.69 5.92 -30.15
N ILE A 296 -3.57 5.07 -30.66
CA ILE A 296 -4.95 5.39 -31.01
C ILE A 296 -5.84 4.50 -30.15
N LEU A 297 -6.81 5.10 -29.48
CA LEU A 297 -7.81 4.41 -28.65
C LEU A 297 -9.18 4.59 -29.25
N LEU A 298 -9.93 3.51 -29.41
CA LEU A 298 -11.36 3.52 -29.72
C LEU A 298 -12.17 2.88 -28.59
N LYS A 299 -12.96 3.69 -27.89
CA LYS A 299 -13.77 3.26 -26.74
C LYS A 299 -15.12 2.69 -27.21
N PRO A 300 -15.55 1.54 -26.70
CA PRO A 300 -16.95 1.15 -26.77
C PRO A 300 -17.84 2.18 -26.07
N SER A 301 -19.03 2.43 -26.63
CA SER A 301 -20.01 3.38 -26.09
C SER A 301 -21.43 2.93 -26.42
N GLU A 302 -22.43 3.70 -26.04
CA GLU A 302 -23.83 3.42 -26.39
C GLU A 302 -24.08 3.41 -27.91
N ILE A 303 -23.29 4.16 -28.68
CA ILE A 303 -23.37 4.27 -30.12
C ILE A 303 -22.31 3.47 -30.88
N ARG A 304 -21.36 2.87 -30.22
CA ARG A 304 -20.26 2.07 -30.82
C ARG A 304 -19.99 0.83 -29.96
N THR A 305 -20.39 -0.33 -30.48
CA THR A 305 -20.10 -1.61 -29.78
C THR A 305 -18.61 -1.94 -29.81
N SER A 306 -18.12 -2.86 -28.94
CA SER A 306 -16.73 -3.33 -28.96
C SER A 306 -16.34 -3.90 -30.33
N GLU A 307 -17.24 -4.67 -30.96
CA GLU A 307 -17.01 -5.22 -32.30
C GLU A 307 -16.91 -4.14 -33.41
N GLN A 308 -17.64 -3.05 -33.26
CA GLN A 308 -17.52 -1.91 -34.19
C GLN A 308 -16.19 -1.18 -33.95
N ALA A 309 -15.81 -0.96 -32.69
CA ALA A 309 -14.51 -0.38 -32.33
C ALA A 309 -13.35 -1.24 -32.89
N LYS A 310 -13.43 -2.57 -32.73
CA LYS A 310 -12.47 -3.52 -33.27
C LYS A 310 -12.33 -3.42 -34.80
N ARG A 311 -13.45 -3.38 -35.50
CA ARG A 311 -13.42 -3.24 -36.97
C ARG A 311 -12.81 -1.90 -37.40
N GLN A 312 -13.19 -0.83 -36.72
CA GLN A 312 -12.68 0.52 -37.03
C GLN A 312 -11.17 0.63 -36.76
N ILE A 313 -10.69 0.15 -35.60
CA ILE A 313 -9.27 0.19 -35.30
C ILE A 313 -8.46 -0.69 -36.27
N THR A 314 -9.02 -1.82 -36.70
CA THR A 314 -8.39 -2.66 -37.73
C THR A 314 -8.29 -1.95 -39.08
N GLN A 315 -9.30 -1.17 -39.48
CA GLN A 315 -9.24 -0.35 -40.66
C GLN A 315 -8.18 0.75 -40.56
N LEU A 316 -8.08 1.41 -39.41
CA LEU A 316 -7.03 2.40 -39.14
C LEU A 316 -5.63 1.78 -39.24
N TYR A 317 -5.45 0.58 -38.65
CA TYR A 317 -4.20 -0.18 -38.75
C TYR A 317 -3.85 -0.44 -40.24
N GLN A 318 -4.81 -0.86 -41.08
CA GLN A 318 -4.57 -1.11 -42.51
C GLN A 318 -4.21 0.18 -43.27
N ARG A 319 -4.85 1.31 -42.93
CA ARG A 319 -4.53 2.63 -43.54
C ARG A 319 -3.11 3.05 -43.19
N ILE A 320 -2.68 2.85 -41.94
CA ILE A 320 -1.29 3.13 -41.55
C ILE A 320 -0.31 2.23 -42.29
N GLN A 321 -0.61 0.94 -42.40
CA GLN A 321 0.22 0.00 -43.19
C GLN A 321 0.29 0.38 -44.68
N SER A 322 -0.70 1.11 -45.19
CA SER A 322 -0.74 1.64 -46.55
C SER A 322 -0.03 2.98 -46.70
N GLY A 323 0.55 3.53 -45.64
CA GLY A 323 1.38 4.74 -45.66
C GLY A 323 0.70 6.01 -45.13
N GLU A 324 -0.51 5.92 -44.56
CA GLU A 324 -1.11 7.07 -43.92
C GLU A 324 -0.42 7.38 -42.59
N GLU A 325 -0.31 8.66 -42.28
CA GLU A 325 0.42 9.11 -41.08
C GLU A 325 -0.35 8.79 -39.80
N PHE A 326 0.33 8.09 -38.85
CA PHE A 326 -0.25 7.68 -37.56
C PHE A 326 -0.82 8.86 -36.76
N ALA A 327 -0.06 9.97 -36.69
CA ALA A 327 -0.45 11.13 -35.91
C ALA A 327 -1.70 11.82 -36.46
N THR A 328 -1.88 11.83 -37.78
CA THR A 328 -3.08 12.36 -38.42
C THR A 328 -4.30 11.55 -38.07
N LEU A 329 -4.21 10.22 -38.17
CA LEU A 329 -5.30 9.32 -37.81
C LEU A 329 -5.60 9.35 -36.30
N ALA A 330 -4.60 9.52 -35.45
CA ALA A 330 -4.79 9.69 -34.03
C ALA A 330 -5.60 10.95 -33.71
N LYS A 331 -5.29 12.08 -34.35
CA LYS A 331 -6.04 13.34 -34.17
C LYS A 331 -7.48 13.25 -34.63
N GLU A 332 -7.74 12.49 -35.68
CA GLU A 332 -9.07 12.38 -36.28
C GLU A 332 -9.96 11.35 -35.57
N TYR A 333 -9.39 10.24 -35.10
CA TYR A 333 -10.18 9.09 -34.67
C TYR A 333 -9.98 8.69 -33.20
N SER A 334 -8.90 9.12 -32.51
CA SER A 334 -8.64 8.66 -31.14
C SER A 334 -9.63 9.23 -30.14
N ASP A 335 -10.24 8.37 -29.36
CA ASP A 335 -11.10 8.75 -28.22
C ASP A 335 -10.31 9.05 -26.95
N ASP A 336 -8.98 9.05 -27.01
CA ASP A 336 -8.18 9.45 -25.86
C ASP A 336 -8.08 10.98 -25.73
N PRO A 337 -8.71 11.58 -24.70
CA PRO A 337 -8.74 13.03 -24.57
C PRO A 337 -7.37 13.63 -24.24
N ALA A 338 -6.44 12.84 -23.72
CA ALA A 338 -5.12 13.31 -23.31
C ALA A 338 -4.13 13.35 -24.47
N SER A 339 -4.13 12.35 -25.35
CA SER A 339 -3.13 12.20 -26.41
C SER A 339 -3.69 12.37 -27.82
N GLY A 340 -4.99 12.22 -28.03
CA GLY A 340 -5.60 12.25 -29.38
C GLY A 340 -5.25 13.52 -30.15
N SER A 341 -5.45 14.70 -29.54
CA SER A 341 -5.12 16.00 -30.17
C SER A 341 -3.63 16.19 -30.42
N GLU A 342 -2.78 15.49 -29.71
CA GLU A 342 -1.31 15.51 -29.82
C GLU A 342 -0.77 14.40 -30.74
N GLY A 343 -1.60 13.89 -31.67
CA GLY A 343 -1.21 12.82 -32.58
C GLY A 343 -1.05 11.46 -31.93
N GLY A 344 -1.70 11.26 -30.80
CA GLY A 344 -1.66 10.03 -30.00
C GLY A 344 -0.44 9.92 -29.07
N SER A 345 0.39 10.97 -28.96
CA SER A 345 1.64 10.92 -28.18
C SER A 345 1.39 10.73 -26.69
N LEU A 346 1.99 9.68 -26.12
CA LEU A 346 2.05 9.43 -24.68
C LEU A 346 3.37 9.92 -24.07
N GLY A 347 4.28 10.44 -24.90
CA GLY A 347 5.62 10.81 -24.47
C GLY A 347 6.49 9.58 -24.12
N TRP A 348 7.53 9.82 -23.34
CA TRP A 348 8.40 8.76 -22.82
C TRP A 348 7.69 8.00 -21.71
N THR A 349 7.44 6.71 -21.95
CA THR A 349 6.78 5.79 -21.04
C THR A 349 7.76 4.76 -20.50
N GLN A 350 7.51 4.28 -19.29
CA GLN A 350 8.30 3.22 -18.64
C GLN A 350 7.41 2.09 -18.15
N ASP A 351 8.01 0.94 -17.87
CA ASP A 351 7.31 -0.22 -17.35
C ASP A 351 6.59 0.11 -16.02
N GLY A 352 5.38 -0.42 -15.84
CA GLY A 352 4.51 -0.16 -14.68
C GLY A 352 3.64 1.10 -14.78
N GLN A 353 3.74 1.90 -15.85
CA GLN A 353 2.90 3.08 -16.05
C GLN A 353 1.61 2.78 -16.81
N MET A 354 1.60 1.73 -17.61
CA MET A 354 0.47 1.36 -18.45
C MET A 354 -0.29 0.16 -17.88
N VAL A 355 -1.49 -0.09 -18.40
CA VAL A 355 -2.22 -1.32 -18.06
C VAL A 355 -1.49 -2.53 -18.66
N PRO A 356 -1.56 -3.73 -18.02
CA PRO A 356 -0.75 -4.88 -18.40
C PRO A 356 -0.84 -5.26 -19.88
N GLU A 357 -2.04 -5.20 -20.46
CA GLU A 357 -2.27 -5.54 -21.88
C GLU A 357 -1.55 -4.55 -22.83
N PHE A 358 -1.58 -3.26 -22.48
CA PHE A 358 -0.89 -2.22 -23.25
C PHE A 358 0.62 -2.36 -23.13
N GLU A 359 1.11 -2.58 -21.91
CA GLU A 359 2.54 -2.73 -21.61
C GLU A 359 3.13 -3.96 -22.32
N GLN A 360 2.42 -5.08 -22.31
CA GLN A 360 2.85 -6.28 -23.04
C GLN A 360 3.01 -6.02 -24.53
N VAL A 361 2.06 -5.33 -25.17
CA VAL A 361 2.13 -5.02 -26.59
C VAL A 361 3.24 -4.00 -26.85
N MET A 362 3.36 -2.96 -26.04
CA MET A 362 4.41 -1.94 -26.14
C MET A 362 5.81 -2.57 -26.07
N ASN A 363 6.01 -3.51 -25.14
CA ASN A 363 7.31 -4.18 -24.96
C ASN A 363 7.68 -5.12 -26.11
N ASN A 364 6.69 -5.62 -26.84
CA ASN A 364 6.89 -6.51 -27.98
C ASN A 364 6.89 -5.79 -29.34
N THR A 365 6.62 -4.48 -29.37
CA THR A 365 6.59 -3.70 -30.60
C THR A 365 7.96 -3.07 -30.86
N GLY A 366 8.53 -3.34 -32.04
CA GLY A 366 9.82 -2.76 -32.44
C GLY A 366 9.74 -1.26 -32.73
N ILE A 367 10.89 -0.58 -32.68
CA ILE A 367 11.00 0.85 -33.04
C ILE A 367 10.55 1.06 -34.49
N GLY A 368 9.70 2.06 -34.70
CA GLY A 368 9.10 2.38 -36.00
C GLY A 368 8.00 1.44 -36.46
N GLN A 369 7.66 0.42 -35.67
CA GLN A 369 6.59 -0.52 -35.99
C GLN A 369 5.28 -0.09 -35.34
N VAL A 370 4.17 -0.50 -35.94
CA VAL A 370 2.82 -0.34 -35.40
C VAL A 370 2.30 -1.70 -34.97
N SER A 371 1.78 -1.77 -33.75
CA SER A 371 1.22 -3.00 -33.19
C SER A 371 -0.03 -3.44 -33.96
N VAL A 372 -0.33 -4.74 -33.93
CA VAL A 372 -1.66 -5.21 -34.28
C VAL A 372 -2.70 -4.66 -33.29
N PRO A 373 -3.99 -4.52 -33.72
CA PRO A 373 -5.05 -4.11 -32.80
C PRO A 373 -5.16 -5.04 -31.58
N PHE A 374 -5.27 -4.47 -30.38
CA PHE A 374 -5.45 -5.20 -29.13
C PHE A 374 -6.47 -4.52 -28.22
N GLU A 375 -7.04 -5.27 -27.30
CA GLU A 375 -8.05 -4.79 -26.36
C GLU A 375 -7.47 -4.59 -24.96
N SER A 376 -7.91 -3.54 -24.28
CA SER A 376 -7.69 -3.32 -22.85
C SER A 376 -9.00 -2.96 -22.17
N ARG A 377 -9.00 -2.75 -20.85
CA ARG A 377 -10.18 -2.27 -20.12
C ARG A 377 -10.72 -0.91 -20.60
N PHE A 378 -9.97 -0.17 -21.39
CA PHE A 378 -10.37 1.14 -21.93
C PHE A 378 -10.97 1.05 -23.33
N GLY A 379 -10.78 -0.05 -24.05
CA GLY A 379 -11.23 -0.26 -25.42
C GLY A 379 -10.16 -0.84 -26.31
N TRP A 380 -10.28 -0.61 -27.61
CA TRP A 380 -9.39 -1.12 -28.64
C TRP A 380 -8.27 -0.13 -28.95
N HIS A 381 -7.06 -0.64 -29.06
CA HIS A 381 -5.85 0.15 -29.27
C HIS A 381 -5.05 -0.35 -30.47
N ILE A 382 -4.31 0.56 -31.06
CA ILE A 382 -3.05 0.33 -31.78
C ILE A 382 -2.01 1.30 -31.22
N LEU A 383 -0.76 0.90 -31.18
CA LEU A 383 0.35 1.76 -30.74
C LEU A 383 1.53 1.67 -31.70
N THR A 384 2.40 2.66 -31.62
CA THR A 384 3.70 2.66 -32.28
C THR A 384 4.76 3.08 -31.29
N VAL A 385 5.92 2.41 -31.34
CA VAL A 385 7.11 2.79 -30.58
C VAL A 385 8.01 3.59 -31.50
N LEU A 386 8.19 4.87 -31.19
CA LEU A 386 8.95 5.79 -32.03
C LEU A 386 10.45 5.75 -31.74
N ASP A 387 10.81 5.58 -30.46
CA ASP A 387 12.20 5.54 -29.99
C ASP A 387 12.31 4.84 -28.65
N THR A 388 13.54 4.47 -28.26
CA THR A 388 13.85 3.91 -26.94
C THR A 388 15.09 4.60 -26.37
N ARG A 389 15.07 4.84 -25.04
CA ARG A 389 16.21 5.36 -24.31
C ARG A 389 16.35 4.70 -22.95
N THR A 390 17.50 4.80 -22.37
CA THR A 390 17.71 4.51 -20.95
C THR A 390 18.03 5.81 -20.25
N GLU A 391 17.22 6.16 -19.25
CA GLU A 391 17.38 7.38 -18.46
C GLU A 391 17.71 7.04 -17.02
N ASP A 392 18.67 7.77 -16.45
CA ASP A 392 18.98 7.65 -15.02
C ASP A 392 18.01 8.51 -14.21
N LEU A 393 17.05 7.85 -13.59
CA LEU A 393 16.06 8.46 -12.71
C LEU A 393 16.44 8.39 -11.22
N GLY A 394 17.64 7.90 -10.89
CA GLY A 394 18.06 7.67 -9.51
C GLY A 394 17.97 8.91 -8.65
N ALA A 395 18.51 10.04 -9.10
CA ALA A 395 18.45 11.31 -8.39
C ALA A 395 17.00 11.79 -8.17
N GLN A 396 16.18 11.73 -9.21
CA GLN A 396 14.76 12.10 -9.14
C GLN A 396 13.99 11.22 -8.16
N MET A 397 14.21 9.91 -8.19
CA MET A 397 13.55 8.97 -7.29
C MET A 397 14.02 9.17 -5.84
N GLN A 398 15.30 9.43 -5.64
CA GLN A 398 15.86 9.76 -4.33
C GLN A 398 15.25 11.04 -3.76
N GLU A 399 15.12 12.09 -4.57
CA GLU A 399 14.41 13.32 -4.16
C GLU A 399 12.94 13.06 -3.82
N ASN A 400 12.22 12.30 -4.65
CA ASN A 400 10.82 11.96 -4.40
C ASN A 400 10.64 11.18 -3.09
N GLN A 401 11.53 10.22 -2.79
CA GLN A 401 11.54 9.49 -1.53
C GLN A 401 11.83 10.42 -0.35
N ALA A 402 12.82 11.31 -0.49
CA ALA A 402 13.16 12.29 0.54
C ALA A 402 11.99 13.25 0.81
N ARG A 403 11.35 13.79 -0.24
CA ARG A 403 10.16 14.65 -0.12
C ARG A 403 9.00 13.91 0.55
N ALA A 404 8.78 12.63 0.22
CA ALA A 404 7.75 11.82 0.86
C ALA A 404 8.04 11.59 2.35
N ALA A 405 9.29 11.30 2.72
CA ALA A 405 9.72 11.13 4.10
C ALA A 405 9.55 12.41 4.93
N ILE A 406 10.00 13.56 4.39
CA ILE A 406 9.82 14.87 5.02
C ILE A 406 8.35 15.19 5.18
N ARG A 407 7.53 14.97 4.14
CA ARG A 407 6.07 15.18 4.20
C ARG A 407 5.41 14.35 5.27
N LYS A 408 5.76 13.05 5.38
CA LYS A 408 5.23 12.15 6.39
C LYS A 408 5.54 12.64 7.81
N ARG A 409 6.77 13.09 8.06
CA ARG A 409 7.17 13.66 9.35
C ARG A 409 6.38 14.94 9.66
N LYS A 410 6.37 15.89 8.72
CA LYS A 410 5.63 17.16 8.86
C LYS A 410 4.14 16.94 9.00
N TYR A 411 3.57 15.90 8.37
CA TYR A 411 2.15 15.59 8.50
C TYR A 411 1.74 15.29 9.94
N ASN A 412 2.53 14.49 10.65
CA ASN A 412 2.21 14.13 12.04
C ASN A 412 2.30 15.35 12.98
N GLU A 413 3.28 16.22 12.77
CA GLU A 413 3.45 17.47 13.53
C GLU A 413 2.32 18.46 13.22
N GLU A 414 2.03 18.68 11.95
CA GLU A 414 0.99 19.59 11.49
C GLU A 414 -0.40 19.08 11.87
N LEU A 415 -0.67 17.78 11.81
CA LEU A 415 -1.92 17.19 12.27
C LEU A 415 -2.15 17.49 13.76
N THR A 416 -1.11 17.30 14.59
CA THR A 416 -1.19 17.58 16.02
C THR A 416 -1.47 19.07 16.27
N ASN A 417 -0.81 19.96 15.55
CA ASN A 417 -1.01 21.41 15.66
C ASN A 417 -2.41 21.80 15.18
N TRP A 418 -2.82 21.29 14.03
CA TRP A 418 -4.13 21.54 13.45
C TRP A 418 -5.28 21.04 14.35
N LEU A 419 -5.16 19.85 14.94
CA LEU A 419 -6.18 19.34 15.88
C LEU A 419 -6.30 20.24 17.13
N ARG A 420 -5.19 20.75 17.65
CA ARG A 420 -5.22 21.73 18.76
C ARG A 420 -5.86 23.05 18.33
N GLU A 421 -5.52 23.54 17.15
CA GLU A 421 -6.08 24.78 16.59
C GLU A 421 -7.59 24.67 16.43
N ILE A 422 -8.10 23.66 15.72
CA ILE A 422 -9.55 23.52 15.51
C ILE A 422 -10.32 23.31 16.82
N ARG A 423 -9.68 22.64 17.80
CA ARG A 423 -10.26 22.46 19.14
C ARG A 423 -10.34 23.79 19.89
N SER A 424 -9.33 24.67 19.78
CA SER A 424 -9.32 25.99 20.44
C SER A 424 -10.27 26.98 19.80
N GLN A 425 -10.55 26.84 18.50
CA GLN A 425 -11.48 27.72 17.76
C GLN A 425 -12.95 27.31 17.93
N ALA A 426 -13.21 26.06 18.33
CA ALA A 426 -14.56 25.57 18.51
C ALA A 426 -15.16 26.00 19.83
N TYR A 427 -16.44 26.38 19.80
CA TYR A 427 -17.22 26.49 21.02
C TYR A 427 -17.48 25.10 21.60
N VAL A 428 -17.11 24.91 22.85
CA VAL A 428 -17.32 23.64 23.55
C VAL A 428 -17.77 23.87 24.97
N ASP A 429 -18.94 23.36 25.28
CA ASP A 429 -19.55 23.40 26.60
C ASP A 429 -19.80 21.98 27.10
N ILE A 430 -19.02 21.54 28.08
CA ILE A 430 -19.10 20.21 28.68
C ILE A 430 -20.11 20.24 29.81
N LYS A 431 -21.13 19.38 29.73
CA LYS A 431 -22.16 19.22 30.75
C LYS A 431 -21.79 18.06 31.65
N GLU A 432 -21.36 18.36 32.87
CA GLU A 432 -21.06 17.37 33.90
C GLU A 432 -22.31 16.86 34.63
#